data_0df9263cefd0ce46fa73fc342de0c921
#
_entry.id   0df9263cefd0ce46fa73fc342de0c921
#
_cell.length_a   1.000
_cell.length_b   1.000
_cell.length_c   1.000
_cell.angle_alpha   90.00
_cell.angle_beta   90.00
_cell.angle_gamma   90.00
#
_symmetry.space_group_name_H-M   'P 1'
#
loop_
_entity.id
_entity.type
_entity.pdbx_description
1 polymer ?
#
loop_
_entity_poly.entity_id
_entity_poly.type
_entity_poly.pdbx_seq_one_letter_code
_entity_poly.pdbx_strand_id
1 'polypeptide(L)'
;YMRQVANSWNRTEPWSQQDQAYRLYVLALAGKPDLAAMNRLKETRLQRPVSQWLLASAYALSNQQEIATKMIRDLSFEVTPYRETGGTFGSTTRDNALILQSMVILNMQQDAYRMLEKISKAMGSGNWYSTQETSFALYAAAQFVQKYLGSQKGIDITVKTNSGNENVKTDKTIWQKQLVLQGDKASVTVTNNGQGSLFVRQINSSAPL
;
A
#
# COMPACT_ATOMS: atom_id res chain seq x y z
N TYR A 1 26.40 11.53 2.23
CA TYR A 1 26.55 10.18 2.80
C TYR A 1 25.79 9.13 2.00
N MET A 2 24.43 9.18 1.94
CA MET A 2 23.58 8.14 1.31
C MET A 2 23.94 7.87 -0.16
N ARG A 3 24.21 8.92 -0.96
CA ARG A 3 24.66 8.79 -2.36
C ARG A 3 26.05 8.11 -2.46
N GLN A 4 26.99 8.42 -1.57
CA GLN A 4 28.29 7.76 -1.55
C GLN A 4 28.15 6.26 -1.29
N VAL A 5 27.32 5.88 -0.29
CA VAL A 5 27.03 4.47 -0.01
C VAL A 5 26.33 3.79 -1.18
N ALA A 6 25.41 4.46 -1.86
CA ALA A 6 24.75 3.92 -3.06
C ALA A 6 25.76 3.68 -4.20
N ASN A 7 26.74 4.57 -4.36
CA ASN A 7 27.75 4.45 -5.41
C ASN A 7 28.82 3.41 -5.13
N SER A 8 29.18 3.20 -3.85
CA SER A 8 30.15 2.18 -3.44
C SER A 8 29.55 0.78 -3.26
N TRP A 9 28.24 0.62 -3.45
CA TRP A 9 27.57 -0.66 -3.31
C TRP A 9 28.02 -1.66 -4.39
N ASN A 10 28.43 -2.85 -3.95
CA ASN A 10 28.94 -3.93 -4.80
C ASN A 10 28.52 -5.34 -4.33
N ARG A 11 27.50 -5.43 -3.49
CA ARG A 11 27.04 -6.68 -2.88
C ARG A 11 25.82 -7.23 -3.62
N THR A 12 25.68 -8.57 -3.65
CA THR A 12 24.63 -9.26 -4.40
C THR A 12 23.65 -10.05 -3.53
N GLU A 13 23.87 -10.11 -2.22
CA GLU A 13 23.01 -10.81 -1.28
C GLU A 13 21.60 -10.18 -1.27
N PRO A 14 20.52 -10.98 -1.11
CA PRO A 14 19.13 -10.51 -1.21
C PRO A 14 18.80 -9.34 -0.28
N TRP A 15 19.30 -9.37 0.97
CA TRP A 15 19.11 -8.30 1.94
C TRP A 15 19.86 -7.03 1.53
N SER A 16 21.07 -7.16 0.99
CA SER A 16 21.88 -6.03 0.52
C SER A 16 21.27 -5.39 -0.74
N GLN A 17 20.69 -6.18 -1.64
CA GLN A 17 19.93 -5.67 -2.78
C GLN A 17 18.70 -4.88 -2.32
N GLN A 18 17.99 -5.35 -1.30
CA GLN A 18 16.83 -4.64 -0.74
C GLN A 18 17.23 -3.31 -0.10
N ASP A 19 18.30 -3.29 0.68
CA ASP A 19 18.84 -2.06 1.27
C ASP A 19 19.26 -1.05 0.20
N GLN A 20 19.88 -1.52 -0.87
CA GLN A 20 20.28 -0.67 -1.99
C GLN A 20 19.04 -0.12 -2.73
N ALA A 21 18.05 -0.97 -3.01
CA ALA A 21 16.81 -0.54 -3.65
C ALA A 21 16.08 0.52 -2.80
N TYR A 22 15.98 0.30 -1.49
CA TYR A 22 15.38 1.26 -0.56
C TYR A 22 16.17 2.58 -0.52
N ARG A 23 17.50 2.53 -0.50
CA ARG A 23 18.36 3.72 -0.54
C ARG A 23 18.16 4.53 -1.80
N LEU A 24 18.09 3.88 -2.96
CA LEU A 24 17.84 4.53 -4.25
C LEU A 24 16.43 5.12 -4.33
N TYR A 25 15.45 4.42 -3.79
CA TYR A 25 14.09 4.91 -3.65
C TYR A 25 14.03 6.20 -2.80
N VAL A 26 14.69 6.22 -1.63
CA VAL A 26 14.74 7.41 -0.78
C VAL A 26 15.48 8.57 -1.44
N LEU A 27 16.55 8.32 -2.18
CA LEU A 27 17.25 9.35 -2.95
C LEU A 27 16.34 9.94 -4.04
N ALA A 28 15.56 9.11 -4.72
CA ALA A 28 14.59 9.57 -5.73
C ALA A 28 13.45 10.39 -5.10
N LEU A 29 12.90 9.95 -3.95
CA LEU A 29 11.91 10.71 -3.17
C LEU A 29 12.43 12.10 -2.76
N ALA A 30 13.71 12.20 -2.41
CA ALA A 30 14.35 13.45 -2.05
C ALA A 30 14.69 14.34 -3.26
N GLY A 31 14.26 13.98 -4.47
CA GLY A 31 14.57 14.72 -5.70
C GLY A 31 16.05 14.65 -6.11
N LYS A 32 16.78 13.67 -5.61
CA LYS A 32 18.22 13.47 -5.87
C LYS A 32 18.53 12.06 -6.39
N PRO A 33 17.86 11.60 -7.44
CA PRO A 33 18.06 10.25 -7.97
C PRO A 33 19.49 10.02 -8.43
N ASP A 34 19.92 8.76 -8.40
CA ASP A 34 21.20 8.31 -8.93
C ASP A 34 20.96 7.22 -9.99
N LEU A 35 20.73 7.65 -11.23
CA LEU A 35 20.40 6.75 -12.34
C LEU A 35 21.50 5.71 -12.60
N ALA A 36 22.77 6.08 -12.43
CA ALA A 36 23.87 5.14 -12.63
C ALA A 36 23.82 3.99 -11.61
N ALA A 37 23.59 4.33 -10.33
CA ALA A 37 23.44 3.32 -9.29
C ALA A 37 22.16 2.49 -9.46
N MET A 38 21.05 3.09 -9.93
CA MET A 38 19.80 2.38 -10.25
C MET A 38 20.01 1.38 -11.40
N ASN A 39 20.71 1.78 -12.47
CA ASN A 39 21.04 0.90 -13.59
C ASN A 39 21.92 -0.27 -13.14
N ARG A 40 22.96 -0.03 -12.35
CA ARG A 40 23.79 -1.10 -11.79
C ARG A 40 22.97 -2.12 -11.00
N LEU A 41 22.07 -1.64 -10.14
CA LEU A 41 21.22 -2.53 -9.37
C LEU A 41 20.25 -3.32 -10.27
N LYS A 42 19.67 -2.66 -11.29
CA LYS A 42 18.77 -3.31 -12.26
C LYS A 42 19.46 -4.45 -13.04
N GLU A 43 20.75 -4.31 -13.34
CA GLU A 43 21.54 -5.33 -14.04
C GLU A 43 21.78 -6.57 -13.17
N THR A 44 21.64 -6.44 -11.84
CA THR A 44 21.70 -7.61 -10.96
C THR A 44 20.35 -8.37 -11.00
N ARG A 45 20.39 -9.69 -10.79
CA ARG A 45 19.17 -10.46 -10.61
C ARG A 45 18.59 -10.17 -9.22
N LEU A 46 17.62 -9.28 -9.15
CA LEU A 46 16.91 -8.97 -7.91
C LEU A 46 16.11 -10.19 -7.43
N GLN A 47 16.38 -10.63 -6.21
CA GLN A 47 15.85 -11.89 -5.67
C GLN A 47 14.55 -11.72 -4.90
N ARG A 48 14.33 -10.53 -4.31
CA ARG A 48 13.11 -10.23 -3.54
C ARG A 48 12.16 -9.32 -4.34
N PRO A 49 10.87 -9.64 -4.43
CA PRO A 49 9.91 -8.78 -5.13
C PRO A 49 9.93 -7.33 -4.64
N VAL A 50 10.01 -7.10 -3.32
CA VAL A 50 10.05 -5.76 -2.74
C VAL A 50 11.21 -4.91 -3.27
N SER A 51 12.37 -5.51 -3.55
CA SER A 51 13.52 -4.80 -4.13
C SER A 51 13.21 -4.30 -5.54
N GLN A 52 12.50 -5.10 -6.33
CA GLN A 52 12.08 -4.73 -7.69
C GLN A 52 11.03 -3.62 -7.66
N TRP A 53 10.03 -3.71 -6.76
CA TRP A 53 9.02 -2.67 -6.56
C TRP A 53 9.63 -1.34 -6.14
N LEU A 54 10.57 -1.35 -5.19
CA LEU A 54 11.28 -0.14 -4.74
C LEU A 54 12.11 0.49 -5.86
N LEU A 55 12.82 -0.34 -6.63
CA LEU A 55 13.63 0.17 -7.75
C LEU A 55 12.74 0.72 -8.86
N ALA A 56 11.62 0.08 -9.19
CA ALA A 56 10.64 0.60 -10.13
C ALA A 56 10.09 1.96 -9.69
N SER A 57 9.78 2.11 -8.39
CA SER A 57 9.35 3.40 -7.82
C SER A 57 10.43 4.47 -7.93
N ALA A 58 11.70 4.11 -7.71
CA ALA A 58 12.81 5.04 -7.88
C ALA A 58 12.91 5.53 -9.33
N TYR A 59 12.71 4.65 -10.32
CA TYR A 59 12.65 5.04 -11.72
C TYR A 59 11.46 5.96 -12.03
N ALA A 60 10.26 5.62 -11.55
CA ALA A 60 9.08 6.45 -11.76
C ALA A 60 9.26 7.87 -11.18
N LEU A 61 9.78 7.98 -9.96
CA LEU A 61 10.11 9.25 -9.31
C LEU A 61 11.22 10.04 -10.02
N SER A 62 12.00 9.37 -10.87
CA SER A 62 13.06 9.97 -11.68
C SER A 62 12.62 10.27 -13.10
N ASN A 63 11.31 10.35 -13.38
CA ASN A 63 10.71 10.54 -14.69
C ASN A 63 11.08 9.44 -15.72
N GLN A 64 11.42 8.24 -15.26
CA GLN A 64 11.72 7.08 -16.09
C GLN A 64 10.54 6.07 -16.06
N GLN A 65 9.35 6.58 -16.39
CA GLN A 65 8.10 5.80 -16.25
C GLN A 65 8.08 4.54 -17.12
N GLU A 66 8.65 4.58 -18.31
CA GLU A 66 8.72 3.43 -19.22
C GLU A 66 9.52 2.27 -18.60
N ILE A 67 10.67 2.58 -18.00
CA ILE A 67 11.50 1.58 -17.32
C ILE A 67 10.75 1.00 -16.13
N ALA A 68 10.14 1.86 -15.32
CA ALA A 68 9.35 1.45 -14.17
C ALA A 68 8.22 0.48 -14.57
N THR A 69 7.44 0.83 -15.59
CA THR A 69 6.33 0.02 -16.09
C THR A 69 6.81 -1.34 -16.62
N LYS A 70 7.91 -1.36 -17.37
CA LYS A 70 8.50 -2.64 -17.85
C LYS A 70 8.94 -3.54 -16.71
N MET A 71 9.49 -2.97 -15.62
CA MET A 71 9.97 -3.73 -14.48
C MET A 71 8.85 -4.43 -13.71
N ILE A 72 7.65 -3.84 -13.65
CA ILE A 72 6.54 -4.37 -12.84
C ILE A 72 5.52 -5.18 -13.64
N ARG A 73 5.62 -5.25 -14.97
CA ARG A 73 4.59 -5.85 -15.85
C ARG A 73 4.14 -7.24 -15.40
N ASP A 74 5.10 -8.09 -15.06
CA ASP A 74 4.85 -9.49 -14.66
C ASP A 74 5.35 -9.76 -13.23
N LEU A 75 5.49 -8.68 -12.43
CA LEU A 75 6.07 -8.78 -11.11
C LEU A 75 5.00 -9.18 -10.09
N SER A 76 5.26 -10.26 -9.36
CA SER A 76 4.44 -10.64 -8.21
C SER A 76 4.53 -9.60 -7.11
N PHE A 77 3.40 -9.34 -6.44
CA PHE A 77 3.33 -8.59 -5.18
C PHE A 77 3.16 -9.51 -3.96
N GLU A 78 3.21 -10.83 -4.16
CA GLU A 78 3.16 -11.78 -3.06
C GLU A 78 4.52 -11.87 -2.37
N VAL A 79 4.50 -11.72 -1.05
CA VAL A 79 5.67 -11.86 -0.19
C VAL A 79 5.55 -13.17 0.59
N THR A 80 6.53 -14.05 0.45
CA THR A 80 6.61 -15.26 1.27
C THR A 80 6.66 -14.86 2.74
N PRO A 81 5.83 -15.47 3.61
CA PRO A 81 5.82 -15.12 5.03
C PRO A 81 7.19 -15.27 5.69
N TYR A 82 7.67 -14.19 6.31
CA TYR A 82 8.91 -14.19 7.06
C TYR A 82 8.92 -13.09 8.14
N ARG A 83 9.80 -13.22 9.10
CA ARG A 83 10.09 -12.21 10.12
C ARG A 83 11.54 -12.33 10.58
N GLU A 84 12.26 -11.21 10.55
CA GLU A 84 13.63 -11.09 11.07
C GLU A 84 13.60 -10.53 12.49
N THR A 85 14.42 -11.09 13.36
CA THR A 85 14.58 -10.62 14.76
C THR A 85 15.82 -9.73 14.93
N GLY A 86 16.54 -9.48 13.85
CA GLY A 86 17.75 -8.66 13.81
C GLY A 86 18.02 -8.16 12.39
N GLY A 87 19.19 -7.60 12.14
CA GLY A 87 19.56 -7.09 10.83
C GLY A 87 18.68 -5.93 10.38
N THR A 88 17.89 -6.14 9.32
CA THR A 88 16.96 -5.13 8.79
C THR A 88 15.61 -5.09 9.51
N PHE A 89 15.38 -6.01 10.46
CA PHE A 89 14.06 -6.22 11.09
C PHE A 89 12.93 -6.39 10.07
N GLY A 90 13.24 -7.08 8.97
CA GLY A 90 12.33 -7.33 7.89
C GLY A 90 11.14 -8.20 8.28
N SER A 91 10.03 -7.96 7.61
CA SER A 91 8.85 -8.81 7.76
C SER A 91 7.94 -8.71 6.55
N THR A 92 7.06 -9.70 6.42
CA THR A 92 6.01 -9.70 5.40
C THR A 92 5.15 -8.43 5.45
N THR A 93 4.79 -7.96 6.63
CA THR A 93 3.95 -6.75 6.80
C THR A 93 4.69 -5.51 6.35
N ARG A 94 5.98 -5.35 6.72
CA ARG A 94 6.81 -4.23 6.25
C ARG A 94 6.96 -4.24 4.74
N ASP A 95 7.26 -5.39 4.16
CA ASP A 95 7.47 -5.50 2.72
C ASP A 95 6.17 -5.27 1.93
N ASN A 96 5.04 -5.75 2.40
CA ASN A 96 3.72 -5.43 1.83
C ASN A 96 3.45 -3.92 1.88
N ALA A 97 3.82 -3.23 2.96
CA ALA A 97 3.68 -1.78 3.07
C ALA A 97 4.57 -1.02 2.07
N LEU A 98 5.81 -1.46 1.86
CA LEU A 98 6.71 -0.90 0.85
C LEU A 98 6.20 -1.14 -0.58
N ILE A 99 5.61 -2.31 -0.85
CA ILE A 99 4.96 -2.60 -2.13
C ILE A 99 3.72 -1.72 -2.32
N LEU A 100 2.90 -1.52 -1.27
CA LEU A 100 1.77 -0.59 -1.33
C LEU A 100 2.22 0.84 -1.68
N GLN A 101 3.29 1.34 -1.07
CA GLN A 101 3.85 2.66 -1.42
C GLN A 101 4.26 2.71 -2.90
N SER A 102 4.90 1.65 -3.38
CA SER A 102 5.30 1.53 -4.78
C SER A 102 4.10 1.55 -5.73
N MET A 103 3.04 0.81 -5.43
CA MET A 103 1.80 0.81 -6.19
C MET A 103 1.13 2.19 -6.22
N VAL A 104 1.16 2.91 -5.09
CA VAL A 104 0.65 4.29 -5.01
C VAL A 104 1.46 5.21 -5.93
N ILE A 105 2.78 5.15 -5.92
CA ILE A 105 3.66 5.96 -6.79
C ILE A 105 3.40 5.65 -8.27
N LEU A 106 3.23 4.38 -8.60
CA LEU A 106 3.03 3.88 -9.96
C LEU A 106 1.58 4.01 -10.46
N ASN A 107 0.69 4.65 -9.72
CA ASN A 107 -0.72 4.88 -10.05
C ASN A 107 -1.55 3.59 -10.21
N MET A 108 -1.21 2.52 -9.52
CA MET A 108 -1.91 1.23 -9.55
C MET A 108 -3.03 1.18 -8.49
N GLN A 109 -4.06 2.01 -8.65
CA GLN A 109 -5.09 2.23 -7.63
C GLN A 109 -5.78 0.95 -7.15
N GLN A 110 -6.19 0.06 -8.06
CA GLN A 110 -6.90 -1.17 -7.71
C GLN A 110 -6.04 -2.16 -6.92
N ASP A 111 -4.80 -2.36 -7.36
CA ASP A 111 -3.88 -3.27 -6.68
C ASP A 111 -3.41 -2.68 -5.36
N ALA A 112 -3.19 -1.36 -5.30
CA ALA A 112 -2.90 -0.65 -4.06
C ALA A 112 -4.04 -0.80 -3.04
N TYR A 113 -5.31 -0.74 -3.46
CA TYR A 113 -6.44 -0.98 -2.58
C TYR A 113 -6.45 -2.41 -2.03
N ARG A 114 -6.26 -3.42 -2.89
CA ARG A 114 -6.18 -4.82 -2.47
C ARG A 114 -5.04 -5.06 -1.47
N MET A 115 -3.88 -4.43 -1.70
CA MET A 115 -2.74 -4.51 -0.79
C MET A 115 -3.04 -3.81 0.54
N LEU A 116 -3.71 -2.66 0.52
CA LEU A 116 -4.16 -1.96 1.73
C LEU A 116 -5.12 -2.82 2.55
N GLU A 117 -6.09 -3.49 1.92
CA GLU A 117 -6.97 -4.44 2.60
C GLU A 117 -6.19 -5.60 3.25
N LYS A 118 -5.23 -6.18 2.53
CA LYS A 118 -4.37 -7.27 3.03
C LYS A 118 -3.62 -6.84 4.30
N ILE A 119 -3.01 -5.65 4.28
CA ILE A 119 -2.30 -5.07 5.43
C ILE A 119 -3.27 -4.78 6.58
N SER A 120 -4.42 -4.17 6.29
CA SER A 120 -5.43 -3.85 7.30
C SER A 120 -5.97 -5.10 8.01
N LYS A 121 -6.25 -6.17 7.27
CA LYS A 121 -6.67 -7.46 7.84
C LYS A 121 -5.59 -8.07 8.72
N ALA A 122 -4.33 -8.05 8.26
CA ALA A 122 -3.21 -8.56 9.05
C ALA A 122 -3.08 -7.77 10.36
N MET A 123 -3.05 -6.45 10.31
CA MET A 123 -2.91 -5.61 11.50
C MET A 123 -4.12 -5.67 12.45
N GLY A 124 -5.31 -6.00 11.95
CA GLY A 124 -6.52 -6.20 12.76
C GLY A 124 -6.62 -7.58 13.42
N SER A 125 -5.67 -8.48 13.20
CA SER A 125 -5.73 -9.87 13.67
C SER A 125 -5.32 -10.09 15.13
N GLY A 126 -5.03 -9.03 15.90
CA GLY A 126 -4.60 -9.12 17.30
C GLY A 126 -3.15 -9.57 17.51
N ASN A 127 -2.38 -9.74 16.44
CA ASN A 127 -0.95 -10.06 16.52
C ASN A 127 -0.14 -8.84 16.98
N TRP A 128 0.98 -9.11 17.66
CA TRP A 128 1.92 -8.06 17.99
C TRP A 128 2.79 -7.71 16.78
N TYR A 129 2.90 -6.41 16.49
CA TYR A 129 3.71 -5.85 15.42
C TYR A 129 4.84 -4.99 15.98
N SER A 130 5.99 -4.99 15.31
CA SER A 130 7.09 -4.09 15.66
C SER A 130 6.73 -2.63 15.30
N THR A 131 7.39 -1.69 15.95
CA THR A 131 7.26 -0.26 15.62
C THR A 131 7.53 0.00 14.13
N GLN A 132 8.50 -0.72 13.54
CA GLN A 132 8.83 -0.59 12.13
C GLN A 132 7.68 -1.06 11.23
N GLU A 133 7.11 -2.24 11.49
CA GLU A 133 5.96 -2.76 10.74
C GLU A 133 4.78 -1.79 10.78
N THR A 134 4.46 -1.31 11.97
CA THR A 134 3.36 -0.37 12.19
C THR A 134 3.60 0.95 11.48
N SER A 135 4.81 1.50 11.59
CA SER A 135 5.16 2.79 10.96
C SER A 135 5.08 2.73 9.43
N PHE A 136 5.63 1.69 8.80
CA PHE A 136 5.55 1.53 7.35
C PHE A 136 4.12 1.29 6.88
N ALA A 137 3.33 0.49 7.61
CA ALA A 137 1.94 0.24 7.27
C ALA A 137 1.08 1.52 7.34
N LEU A 138 1.21 2.28 8.42
CA LEU A 138 0.48 3.55 8.59
C LEU A 138 0.92 4.59 7.56
N TYR A 139 2.21 4.70 7.27
CA TYR A 139 2.72 5.64 6.26
C TYR A 139 2.21 5.30 4.86
N ALA A 140 2.24 4.02 4.47
CA ALA A 140 1.72 3.58 3.18
C ALA A 140 0.21 3.81 3.05
N ALA A 141 -0.55 3.54 4.12
CA ALA A 141 -1.99 3.81 4.16
C ALA A 141 -2.28 5.31 4.03
N ALA A 142 -1.52 6.17 4.72
CA ALA A 142 -1.66 7.62 4.64
C ALA A 142 -1.37 8.14 3.21
N GLN A 143 -0.35 7.63 2.54
CA GLN A 143 -0.05 7.99 1.15
C GLN A 143 -1.17 7.55 0.19
N PHE A 144 -1.75 6.36 0.39
CA PHE A 144 -2.90 5.92 -0.39
C PHE A 144 -4.08 6.86 -0.21
N VAL A 145 -4.44 7.16 1.04
CA VAL A 145 -5.55 8.07 1.36
C VAL A 145 -5.30 9.45 0.77
N GLN A 146 -4.13 10.01 0.95
CA GLN A 146 -3.78 11.33 0.41
C GLN A 146 -3.92 11.38 -1.12
N LYS A 147 -3.47 10.35 -1.81
CA LYS A 147 -3.46 10.34 -3.27
C LYS A 147 -4.85 10.10 -3.88
N TYR A 148 -5.60 9.17 -3.31
CA TYR A 148 -6.86 8.71 -3.93
C TYR A 148 -8.12 9.23 -3.25
N LEU A 149 -8.01 9.72 -2.00
CA LEU A 149 -9.14 10.22 -1.22
C LEU A 149 -8.96 11.68 -0.78
N GLY A 150 -7.73 12.22 -0.80
CA GLY A 150 -7.42 13.55 -0.26
C GLY A 150 -8.09 14.73 -0.96
N SER A 151 -8.58 14.55 -2.19
CA SER A 151 -9.36 15.55 -2.93
C SER A 151 -10.88 15.41 -2.73
N GLN A 152 -11.34 14.35 -2.07
CA GLN A 152 -12.76 14.13 -1.83
C GLN A 152 -13.24 15.01 -0.67
N LYS A 153 -14.14 15.93 -0.98
CA LYS A 153 -14.87 16.70 0.01
C LYS A 153 -16.19 16.00 0.30
N GLY A 154 -16.20 15.23 1.38
CA GLY A 154 -17.42 14.62 1.88
C GLY A 154 -17.83 13.31 1.17
N ILE A 155 -18.97 12.82 1.59
CA ILE A 155 -19.60 11.59 1.11
C ILE A 155 -20.98 11.96 0.58
N ASP A 156 -21.29 11.51 -0.63
CA ASP A 156 -22.63 11.60 -1.23
C ASP A 156 -23.03 10.20 -1.71
N ILE A 157 -23.89 9.54 -0.95
CA ILE A 157 -24.27 8.14 -1.15
C ILE A 157 -25.77 7.94 -0.94
N THR A 158 -26.28 6.90 -1.58
CA THR A 158 -27.60 6.34 -1.27
C THR A 158 -27.39 4.96 -0.66
N VAL A 159 -27.92 4.74 0.54
CA VAL A 159 -27.92 3.46 1.25
C VAL A 159 -29.32 2.86 1.17
N LYS A 160 -29.45 1.71 0.51
CA LYS A 160 -30.70 0.96 0.40
C LYS A 160 -30.62 -0.29 1.28
N THR A 161 -31.61 -0.45 2.15
CA THR A 161 -31.78 -1.59 3.04
C THR A 161 -33.18 -2.21 2.87
N ASN A 162 -33.43 -3.34 3.51
CA ASN A 162 -34.77 -3.92 3.54
C ASN A 162 -35.81 -3.00 4.21
N SER A 163 -35.38 -2.05 5.05
CA SER A 163 -36.23 -1.09 5.77
C SER A 163 -36.42 0.25 5.05
N GLY A 164 -35.79 0.47 3.91
CA GLY A 164 -35.93 1.69 3.12
C GLY A 164 -34.62 2.23 2.54
N ASN A 165 -34.69 3.40 1.93
CA ASN A 165 -33.59 4.11 1.31
C ASN A 165 -33.24 5.35 2.14
N GLU A 166 -31.96 5.63 2.28
CA GLU A 166 -31.43 6.83 2.93
C GLU A 166 -30.40 7.50 2.02
N ASN A 167 -30.57 8.79 1.81
CA ASN A 167 -29.58 9.62 1.11
C ASN A 167 -28.71 10.31 2.16
N VAL A 168 -27.42 10.11 2.05
CA VAL A 168 -26.41 10.68 2.96
C VAL A 168 -25.54 11.63 2.18
N LYS A 169 -25.59 12.91 2.54
CA LYS A 169 -24.71 13.94 2.03
C LYS A 169 -24.04 14.65 3.20
N THR A 170 -22.70 14.53 3.29
CA THR A 170 -21.91 15.07 4.40
C THR A 170 -20.55 15.49 3.91
N ASP A 171 -19.96 16.48 4.59
CA ASP A 171 -18.56 16.93 4.38
C ASP A 171 -17.51 16.05 5.09
N LYS A 172 -17.98 15.11 5.91
CA LYS A 172 -17.09 14.17 6.62
C LYS A 172 -16.51 13.12 5.64
N THR A 173 -15.28 12.72 5.90
CA THR A 173 -14.59 11.67 5.12
C THR A 173 -14.93 10.26 5.56
N ILE A 174 -15.57 10.11 6.72
CA ILE A 174 -16.03 8.83 7.27
C ILE A 174 -17.48 8.98 7.70
N TRP A 175 -18.31 8.05 7.27
CA TRP A 175 -19.67 7.87 7.72
C TRP A 175 -19.87 6.42 8.14
N GLN A 176 -20.59 6.20 9.24
CA GLN A 176 -20.89 4.88 9.74
C GLN A 176 -22.31 4.81 10.24
N LYS A 177 -22.95 3.67 10.04
CA LYS A 177 -24.29 3.39 10.52
C LYS A 177 -24.36 1.98 11.06
N GLN A 178 -24.97 1.84 12.22
CA GLN A 178 -25.33 0.52 12.75
C GLN A 178 -26.67 0.12 12.14
N LEU A 179 -26.69 -1.08 11.57
CA LEU A 179 -27.90 -1.68 11.02
C LEU A 179 -28.31 -2.86 11.89
N VAL A 180 -29.55 -2.87 12.33
CA VAL A 180 -30.13 -4.01 13.03
C VAL A 180 -30.72 -4.95 11.99
N LEU A 181 -30.27 -6.20 11.97
CA LEU A 181 -30.79 -7.23 11.08
C LEU A 181 -32.17 -7.66 11.57
N GLN A 182 -33.15 -7.63 10.67
CA GLN A 182 -34.46 -8.22 10.90
C GLN A 182 -34.56 -9.52 10.07
N GLY A 183 -34.49 -10.67 10.74
CA GLY A 183 -34.50 -12.00 10.13
C GLY A 183 -33.13 -12.51 9.71
N ASP A 184 -33.11 -13.65 9.04
CA ASP A 184 -31.86 -14.40 8.72
C ASP A 184 -31.06 -13.83 7.58
N LYS A 185 -31.61 -12.90 6.79
CA LYS A 185 -30.95 -12.28 5.64
C LYS A 185 -31.26 -10.80 5.57
N ALA A 186 -30.20 -9.99 5.50
CA ALA A 186 -30.32 -8.59 5.15
C ALA A 186 -29.42 -8.26 3.95
N SER A 187 -29.91 -7.42 3.07
CA SER A 187 -29.12 -6.85 1.98
C SER A 187 -28.92 -5.36 2.20
N VAL A 188 -27.71 -4.90 1.94
CA VAL A 188 -27.38 -3.48 1.95
C VAL A 188 -26.77 -3.15 0.60
N THR A 189 -27.37 -2.21 -0.11
CA THR A 189 -26.81 -1.66 -1.35
C THR A 189 -26.36 -0.24 -1.08
N VAL A 190 -25.12 0.06 -1.39
CA VAL A 190 -24.57 1.41 -1.30
C VAL A 190 -24.26 1.90 -2.70
N THR A 191 -24.90 3.02 -3.08
CA THR A 191 -24.66 3.68 -4.36
C THR A 191 -23.85 4.95 -4.10
N ASN A 192 -22.72 5.08 -4.78
CA ASN A 192 -21.92 6.30 -4.75
C ASN A 192 -22.52 7.32 -5.74
N ASN A 193 -23.00 8.44 -5.24
CA ASN A 193 -23.51 9.55 -6.04
C ASN A 193 -22.43 10.62 -6.32
N GLY A 194 -21.30 10.54 -5.59
CA GLY A 194 -20.16 11.44 -5.77
C GLY A 194 -19.25 11.01 -6.92
N GLN A 195 -18.32 11.89 -7.29
CA GLN A 195 -17.37 11.61 -8.38
C GLN A 195 -16.10 10.89 -7.93
N GLY A 196 -15.88 10.76 -6.63
CA GLY A 196 -14.68 10.14 -6.08
C GLY A 196 -14.86 8.66 -5.73
N SER A 197 -13.76 8.00 -5.35
CA SER A 197 -13.78 6.60 -4.93
C SER A 197 -14.47 6.45 -3.57
N LEU A 198 -15.39 5.52 -3.44
CA LEU A 198 -16.05 5.15 -2.18
C LEU A 198 -15.52 3.80 -1.71
N PHE A 199 -15.10 3.74 -0.46
CA PHE A 199 -14.72 2.48 0.19
C PHE A 199 -15.77 2.11 1.22
N VAL A 200 -16.34 0.91 1.09
CA VAL A 200 -17.38 0.40 1.98
C VAL A 200 -16.84 -0.77 2.77
N ARG A 201 -16.95 -0.69 4.10
CA ARG A 201 -16.61 -1.80 5.01
C ARG A 201 -17.86 -2.23 5.76
N GLN A 202 -18.17 -3.51 5.69
CA GLN A 202 -19.21 -4.13 6.52
C GLN A 202 -18.54 -4.88 7.68
N ILE A 203 -19.03 -4.64 8.88
CA ILE A 203 -18.60 -5.35 10.09
C ILE A 203 -19.82 -6.05 10.66
N ASN A 204 -19.78 -7.39 10.72
CA ASN A 204 -20.82 -8.19 11.36
C ASN A 204 -20.36 -8.53 12.77
N SER A 205 -21.18 -8.22 13.76
CA SER A 205 -21.01 -8.67 15.14
C SER A 205 -22.21 -9.48 15.55
N SER A 206 -21.99 -10.69 16.06
CA SER A 206 -23.02 -11.50 16.70
C SER A 206 -22.64 -11.71 18.16
N ALA A 207 -23.61 -11.64 19.07
CA ALA A 207 -23.39 -12.14 20.41
C ALA A 207 -23.30 -13.68 20.33
N PRO A 208 -22.36 -14.33 21.01
CA PRO A 208 -22.43 -15.79 21.16
C PRO A 208 -23.70 -16.15 21.93
N LEU A 209 -24.37 -17.19 21.46
CA LEU A 209 -25.53 -17.79 22.12
C LEU A 209 -25.09 -18.46 23.44
#